data_88bac42d7f717cd06d1b0b967eac8c2b
#
_entry.id   88bac42d7f717cd06d1b0b967eac8c2b
#
_cell.length_a   1.000
_cell.length_b   1.000
_cell.length_c   1.000
_cell.angle_alpha   90.00
_cell.angle_beta   90.00
_cell.angle_gamma   90.00
#
_symmetry.space_group_name_H-M   'P 1'
#
loop_
_entity.id
_entity.type
_entity.pdbx_description
1 polymer ?
#
loop_
_entity_poly.entity_id
_entity_poly.type
_entity_poly.pdbx_seq_one_letter_code
_entity_poly.pdbx_strand_id
1 'polypeptide(L)'
;INSRLHLFNLKHFTLAIIDEASQILEPDLVGILSARHDRSNAIDKFILIGDYKQLPAIAQQEEEEARVDDPLLQSIGLNDCRNSLFERLYKQSKEDFRSILHKQGRMHPAISEFPNQTFYYREQLEPVPLPHQEECLPYASAPVPQDNLDKLIQSRRMVFIPADAPDNLAYSEKTNINEARIVATLLERIYRMTSGTFDAYKTVGVIVPYRNQIAMIRREIARKGIPELAHISIDTVERYQGSQRDVIIYSFTIQNFSQLNFLTANTFQEDEYVIDRKLNVAITRARKQLFLTGNPQILGANITFYKLMEYIRMNNGYIQTDTDAFCRGDFILLEYMPGWDLQSENYPLSEAFDHAFRHIVEENSKINKDEARNRELTAYGRCDFRNGTDTVSAYEQIQLYNCYYMRRAYSAARALFESNGGWLFSAVRNLSGRVVFCDL
;
A
#
# COMPACT_ATOMS: atom_id res chain seq x y z
N ILE A 1 12.06 6.41 -31.29
CA ILE A 1 12.41 5.24 -32.12
C ILE A 1 11.88 5.46 -33.53
N ASN A 2 10.61 5.81 -33.73
CA ASN A 2 10.02 6.00 -35.10
C ASN A 2 10.78 6.99 -35.96
N SER A 3 11.43 8.01 -35.40
CA SER A 3 12.26 8.96 -36.16
C SER A 3 13.55 8.36 -36.76
N ARG A 4 13.90 7.13 -36.40
CA ARG A 4 15.14 6.45 -36.83
C ARG A 4 14.90 5.10 -37.52
N LEU A 5 13.70 4.86 -38.02
CA LEU A 5 13.36 3.59 -38.69
C LEU A 5 14.28 3.29 -39.90
N HIS A 6 14.88 4.30 -40.56
CA HIS A 6 15.87 4.13 -41.61
C HIS A 6 17.09 3.27 -41.22
N LEU A 7 17.39 3.14 -39.91
CA LEU A 7 18.47 2.28 -39.46
C LEU A 7 18.21 0.80 -39.71
N PHE A 8 16.95 0.37 -39.79
CA PHE A 8 16.59 -1.00 -40.13
C PHE A 8 16.88 -1.35 -41.59
N ASN A 9 17.04 -0.35 -42.46
CA ASN A 9 17.51 -0.59 -43.86
C ASN A 9 18.97 -1.01 -43.92
N LEU A 10 19.75 -0.72 -42.87
CA LEU A 10 21.19 -0.97 -42.83
C LEU A 10 21.54 -2.39 -42.35
N LYS A 11 20.66 -3.02 -41.61
CA LYS A 11 20.95 -4.32 -40.98
C LYS A 11 19.67 -5.08 -40.67
N HIS A 12 19.69 -6.39 -40.93
CA HIS A 12 18.70 -7.35 -40.46
C HIS A 12 19.04 -7.81 -39.04
N PHE A 13 18.01 -7.96 -38.18
CA PHE A 13 18.13 -8.38 -36.81
C PHE A 13 17.38 -9.69 -36.61
N THR A 14 18.00 -10.67 -35.95
CA THR A 14 17.33 -11.93 -35.60
C THR A 14 16.40 -11.80 -34.39
N LEU A 15 16.66 -10.83 -33.53
CA LEU A 15 15.90 -10.62 -32.27
C LEU A 15 15.90 -9.15 -31.89
N ALA A 16 14.74 -8.64 -31.50
CA ALA A 16 14.58 -7.38 -30.78
C ALA A 16 13.97 -7.63 -29.40
N ILE A 17 14.57 -7.05 -28.39
CA ILE A 17 14.06 -7.07 -27.00
C ILE A 17 13.58 -5.66 -26.69
N ILE A 18 12.31 -5.54 -26.31
CA ILE A 18 11.67 -4.28 -25.95
C ILE A 18 11.33 -4.35 -24.46
N ASP A 19 12.10 -3.63 -23.66
CA ASP A 19 11.88 -3.51 -22.22
C ASP A 19 10.88 -2.39 -21.93
N GLU A 20 10.19 -2.47 -20.77
CA GLU A 20 9.10 -1.57 -20.38
C GLU A 20 7.99 -1.44 -21.45
N ALA A 21 7.73 -2.53 -22.18
CA ALA A 21 6.80 -2.54 -23.32
C ALA A 21 5.36 -2.22 -22.93
N SER A 22 4.98 -2.37 -21.66
CA SER A 22 3.68 -1.94 -21.14
C SER A 22 3.50 -0.41 -21.09
N GLN A 23 4.60 0.35 -21.19
CA GLN A 23 4.62 1.82 -21.23
C GLN A 23 4.67 2.40 -22.65
N ILE A 24 4.55 1.56 -23.67
CA ILE A 24 4.59 1.98 -25.07
C ILE A 24 3.23 1.70 -25.70
N LEU A 25 2.60 2.73 -26.24
CA LEU A 25 1.35 2.57 -26.98
C LEU A 25 1.55 1.66 -28.19
N GLU A 26 0.55 0.82 -28.50
CA GLU A 26 0.66 -0.08 -29.65
C GLU A 26 0.97 0.65 -30.97
N PRO A 27 0.35 1.79 -31.31
CA PRO A 27 0.69 2.54 -32.52
C PRO A 27 2.15 2.96 -32.60
N ASP A 28 2.80 3.23 -31.45
CA ASP A 28 4.21 3.62 -31.42
C ASP A 28 5.18 2.48 -31.75
N LEU A 29 4.73 1.23 -31.59
CA LEU A 29 5.51 0.04 -31.95
C LEU A 29 5.33 -0.40 -33.39
N VAL A 30 4.25 -0.02 -34.06
CA VAL A 30 3.94 -0.46 -35.44
C VAL A 30 5.08 -0.19 -36.41
N GLY A 31 5.72 0.98 -36.29
CA GLY A 31 6.86 1.32 -37.15
C GLY A 31 8.02 0.33 -37.04
N ILE A 32 8.33 -0.14 -35.82
CA ILE A 32 9.41 -1.11 -35.63
C ILE A 32 8.97 -2.50 -36.03
N LEU A 33 7.75 -2.91 -35.72
CA LEU A 33 7.21 -4.23 -36.03
C LEU A 33 7.07 -4.42 -37.56
N SER A 34 6.77 -3.34 -38.31
CA SER A 34 6.60 -3.33 -39.73
C SER A 34 7.87 -2.97 -40.54
N ALA A 35 8.99 -2.74 -39.82
CA ALA A 35 10.25 -2.37 -40.48
C ALA A 35 10.71 -3.44 -41.48
N ARG A 36 11.24 -3.01 -42.60
CA ARG A 36 11.71 -3.87 -43.68
C ARG A 36 13.21 -3.73 -43.86
N HIS A 37 13.85 -4.85 -44.23
CA HIS A 37 15.21 -4.91 -44.73
C HIS A 37 15.16 -5.62 -46.09
N ASP A 38 15.47 -4.92 -47.16
CA ASP A 38 15.21 -5.36 -48.50
C ASP A 38 13.73 -5.75 -48.72
N ARG A 39 13.45 -7.03 -49.04
CA ARG A 39 12.08 -7.55 -49.27
C ARG A 39 11.52 -8.35 -48.08
N SER A 40 12.29 -8.48 -47.00
CA SER A 40 11.91 -9.25 -45.77
C SER A 40 11.61 -8.34 -44.60
N ASN A 41 11.16 -8.93 -43.51
CA ASN A 41 11.09 -8.22 -42.24
C ASN A 41 12.51 -7.85 -41.78
N ALA A 42 12.66 -6.67 -41.20
CA ALA A 42 13.96 -6.24 -40.67
C ALA A 42 14.31 -6.97 -39.35
N ILE A 43 13.30 -7.53 -38.67
CA ILE A 43 13.44 -8.22 -37.39
C ILE A 43 12.65 -9.52 -37.47
N ASP A 44 13.29 -10.66 -37.11
CA ASP A 44 12.64 -11.98 -37.17
C ASP A 44 11.77 -12.27 -35.95
N LYS A 45 12.24 -11.88 -34.76
CA LYS A 45 11.59 -12.21 -33.46
C LYS A 45 11.59 -11.01 -32.53
N PHE A 46 10.54 -10.94 -31.71
CA PHE A 46 10.40 -9.93 -30.68
C PHE A 46 10.23 -10.60 -29.31
N ILE A 47 10.86 -10.03 -28.29
CA ILE A 47 10.57 -10.28 -26.89
C ILE A 47 10.09 -8.96 -26.28
N LEU A 48 8.88 -8.96 -25.76
CA LEU A 48 8.32 -7.82 -25.03
C LEU A 48 8.41 -8.10 -23.54
N ILE A 49 9.03 -7.21 -22.79
CA ILE A 49 9.16 -7.28 -21.34
C ILE A 49 8.39 -6.11 -20.75
N GLY A 50 7.56 -6.34 -19.73
CA GLY A 50 6.77 -5.29 -19.14
C GLY A 50 5.92 -5.77 -17.99
N ASP A 51 5.19 -4.84 -17.38
CA ASP A 51 4.25 -5.09 -16.30
C ASP A 51 3.01 -4.21 -16.48
N TYR A 52 1.90 -4.80 -16.92
CA TYR A 52 0.65 -4.08 -17.15
C TYR A 52 -0.06 -3.66 -15.86
N LYS A 53 0.39 -4.15 -14.70
CA LYS A 53 -0.08 -3.76 -13.37
C LYS A 53 0.65 -2.53 -12.82
N GLN A 54 1.63 -2.00 -13.56
CA GLN A 54 2.26 -0.71 -13.34
C GLN A 54 1.66 0.35 -14.26
N LEU A 55 2.14 1.60 -14.17
CA LEU A 55 1.59 2.71 -14.95
C LEU A 55 1.65 2.43 -16.45
N PRO A 56 0.57 2.66 -17.19
CA PRO A 56 0.52 2.50 -18.63
C PRO A 56 1.24 3.64 -19.36
N ALA A 57 1.35 3.51 -20.66
CA ALA A 57 1.74 4.62 -21.53
C ALA A 57 0.78 5.81 -21.37
N ILE A 58 1.30 7.02 -21.50
CA ILE A 58 0.49 8.24 -21.50
C ILE A 58 -0.14 8.41 -22.88
N ALA A 59 -1.44 8.18 -22.97
CA ALA A 59 -2.21 8.50 -24.17
C ALA A 59 -2.63 9.99 -24.14
N GLN A 60 -2.55 10.65 -25.28
CA GLN A 60 -3.01 12.03 -25.44
C GLN A 60 -4.46 12.10 -25.89
N GLN A 61 -4.94 11.04 -26.54
CA GLN A 61 -6.31 10.92 -27.03
C GLN A 61 -7.27 10.59 -25.90
N GLU A 62 -8.45 11.13 -25.99
CA GLU A 62 -9.58 10.74 -25.15
C GLU A 62 -10.09 9.34 -25.55
N GLU A 63 -10.91 8.73 -24.70
CA GLU A 63 -11.40 7.36 -24.90
C GLU A 63 -12.18 7.20 -26.18
N GLU A 64 -13.06 8.14 -26.50
CA GLU A 64 -13.89 8.13 -27.71
C GLU A 64 -13.06 8.20 -28.99
N GLU A 65 -11.96 8.98 -28.96
CA GLU A 65 -11.06 9.15 -30.11
C GLU A 65 -10.12 7.94 -30.33
N ALA A 66 -9.82 7.22 -29.25
CA ALA A 66 -8.90 6.09 -29.27
C ALA A 66 -9.59 4.76 -29.54
N ARG A 67 -10.92 4.74 -29.51
CA ARG A 67 -11.73 3.55 -29.73
C ARG A 67 -11.55 3.01 -31.14
N VAL A 68 -11.46 1.68 -31.24
CA VAL A 68 -11.32 0.98 -32.52
C VAL A 68 -12.67 0.35 -32.90
N ASP A 69 -13.23 0.77 -34.03
CA ASP A 69 -14.53 0.27 -34.53
C ASP A 69 -14.40 -0.77 -35.66
N ASP A 70 -13.19 -0.99 -36.18
CA ASP A 70 -12.94 -1.99 -37.22
C ASP A 70 -13.08 -3.43 -36.67
N PRO A 71 -14.00 -4.26 -37.20
CA PRO A 71 -14.24 -5.61 -36.70
C PRO A 71 -13.02 -6.54 -36.80
N LEU A 72 -12.16 -6.36 -37.80
CA LEU A 72 -10.95 -7.16 -37.96
C LEU A 72 -9.94 -6.86 -36.85
N LEU A 73 -9.76 -5.57 -36.54
CA LEU A 73 -8.88 -5.15 -35.45
C LEU A 73 -9.45 -5.56 -34.08
N GLN A 74 -10.75 -5.46 -33.90
CA GLN A 74 -11.40 -5.96 -32.69
C GLN A 74 -11.25 -7.49 -32.54
N SER A 75 -11.27 -8.25 -33.63
CA SER A 75 -11.11 -9.71 -33.58
C SER A 75 -9.73 -10.15 -33.06
N ILE A 76 -8.71 -9.30 -33.19
CA ILE A 76 -7.38 -9.49 -32.61
C ILE A 76 -7.24 -8.78 -31.25
N GLY A 77 -8.37 -8.29 -30.68
CA GLY A 77 -8.46 -7.64 -29.38
C GLY A 77 -7.94 -6.21 -29.30
N LEU A 78 -7.71 -5.56 -30.43
CA LEU A 78 -7.41 -4.14 -30.46
C LEU A 78 -8.72 -3.35 -30.41
N ASN A 79 -9.14 -2.96 -29.20
CA ASN A 79 -10.38 -2.22 -28.96
C ASN A 79 -10.13 -0.73 -28.65
N ASP A 80 -8.93 -0.40 -28.21
CA ASP A 80 -8.55 0.94 -27.76
C ASP A 80 -7.06 1.16 -28.01
N CYS A 81 -6.73 2.19 -28.79
CA CYS A 81 -5.35 2.54 -29.15
C CYS A 81 -4.53 3.12 -27.96
N ARG A 82 -5.16 3.39 -26.83
CA ARG A 82 -4.47 3.81 -25.59
C ARG A 82 -3.82 2.63 -24.84
N ASN A 83 -4.10 1.41 -25.25
CA ASN A 83 -3.49 0.23 -24.67
C ASN A 83 -2.12 -0.07 -25.30
N SER A 84 -1.27 -0.75 -24.54
CA SER A 84 -0.01 -1.27 -25.06
C SER A 84 -0.21 -2.59 -25.80
N LEU A 85 0.62 -2.81 -26.81
CA LEU A 85 0.70 -4.12 -27.46
C LEU A 85 1.04 -5.23 -26.46
N PHE A 86 1.89 -4.93 -25.47
CA PHE A 86 2.26 -5.87 -24.41
C PHE A 86 1.02 -6.38 -23.66
N GLU A 87 0.17 -5.47 -23.14
CA GLU A 87 -1.02 -5.83 -22.37
C GLU A 87 -2.00 -6.65 -23.24
N ARG A 88 -2.23 -6.23 -24.50
CA ARG A 88 -3.10 -6.95 -25.42
C ARG A 88 -2.61 -8.36 -25.70
N LEU A 89 -1.33 -8.53 -26.04
CA LEU A 89 -0.75 -9.84 -26.31
C LEU A 89 -0.70 -10.71 -25.05
N TYR A 90 -0.39 -10.14 -23.90
CA TYR A 90 -0.40 -10.87 -22.63
C TYR A 90 -1.77 -11.49 -22.34
N LYS A 91 -2.85 -10.74 -22.58
CA LYS A 91 -4.23 -11.22 -22.34
C LYS A 91 -4.70 -12.25 -23.37
N GLN A 92 -4.19 -12.22 -24.60
CA GLN A 92 -4.70 -13.04 -25.70
C GLN A 92 -3.80 -14.18 -26.14
N SER A 93 -2.49 -14.10 -25.89
CA SER A 93 -1.57 -15.16 -26.31
C SER A 93 -1.75 -16.43 -25.46
N LYS A 94 -1.44 -17.57 -26.08
CA LYS A 94 -1.39 -18.85 -25.39
C LYS A 94 -0.27 -18.82 -24.35
N GLU A 95 -0.38 -19.68 -23.34
CA GLU A 95 0.61 -19.77 -22.23
C GLU A 95 2.03 -20.04 -22.70
N ASP A 96 2.21 -20.83 -23.77
CA ASP A 96 3.52 -21.12 -24.35
C ASP A 96 4.29 -19.88 -24.84
N PHE A 97 3.59 -18.77 -25.07
CA PHE A 97 4.18 -17.49 -25.52
C PHE A 97 4.34 -16.46 -24.38
N ARG A 98 3.97 -16.84 -23.17
CA ARG A 98 4.07 -16.00 -21.97
C ARG A 98 4.99 -16.62 -20.95
N SER A 99 5.76 -15.79 -20.28
CA SER A 99 6.53 -16.19 -19.10
C SER A 99 6.40 -15.13 -18.04
N ILE A 100 6.25 -15.55 -16.79
CA ILE A 100 6.16 -14.68 -15.63
C ILE A 100 7.43 -14.83 -14.81
N LEU A 101 8.03 -13.70 -14.43
CA LEU A 101 9.14 -13.69 -13.49
C LEU A 101 8.56 -13.66 -12.08
N HIS A 102 8.60 -14.80 -11.38
CA HIS A 102 8.07 -14.93 -10.03
C HIS A 102 9.01 -14.36 -8.95
N LYS A 103 10.27 -14.09 -9.28
CA LYS A 103 11.25 -13.61 -8.29
C LYS A 103 11.51 -12.11 -8.45
N GLN A 104 11.42 -11.39 -7.33
CA GLN A 104 11.73 -9.98 -7.26
C GLN A 104 12.94 -9.72 -6.34
N GLY A 105 13.90 -8.92 -6.80
CA GLY A 105 15.13 -8.57 -6.07
C GLY A 105 15.11 -7.17 -5.47
N ARG A 106 13.99 -6.46 -5.49
CA ARG A 106 13.92 -5.05 -5.07
C ARG A 106 13.46 -4.89 -3.64
N MET A 107 12.23 -5.29 -3.34
CA MET A 107 11.59 -5.02 -2.07
C MET A 107 11.98 -6.04 -1.00
N HIS A 108 12.13 -5.57 0.23
CA HIS A 108 12.12 -6.46 1.40
C HIS A 108 10.77 -7.21 1.47
N PRO A 109 10.72 -8.48 1.90
CA PRO A 109 9.49 -9.28 1.98
C PRO A 109 8.34 -8.58 2.70
N ALA A 110 8.59 -7.93 3.84
CA ALA A 110 7.58 -7.18 4.60
C ALA A 110 6.96 -5.99 3.83
N ILE A 111 7.59 -5.52 2.75
CA ILE A 111 7.01 -4.50 1.86
C ILE A 111 6.28 -5.17 0.70
N SER A 112 6.87 -6.22 0.11
CA SER A 112 6.31 -6.88 -1.07
C SER A 112 5.06 -7.71 -0.78
N GLU A 113 4.81 -8.06 0.47
CA GLU A 113 3.64 -8.86 0.84
C GLU A 113 2.32 -8.15 0.51
N PHE A 114 2.20 -6.85 0.79
CA PHE A 114 0.99 -6.11 0.44
C PHE A 114 0.74 -6.06 -1.08
N PRO A 115 1.69 -5.67 -1.96
CA PRO A 115 1.53 -5.80 -3.39
C PRO A 115 1.22 -7.23 -3.85
N ASN A 116 1.82 -8.25 -3.23
CA ASN A 116 1.52 -9.64 -3.55
C ASN A 116 0.08 -10.02 -3.28
N GLN A 117 -0.45 -9.64 -2.13
CA GLN A 117 -1.83 -9.96 -1.76
C GLN A 117 -2.85 -9.16 -2.56
N THR A 118 -2.49 -7.95 -3.01
CA THR A 118 -3.44 -6.99 -3.59
C THR A 118 -3.32 -6.88 -5.11
N PHE A 119 -2.10 -6.84 -5.65
CA PHE A 119 -1.86 -6.57 -7.06
C PHE A 119 -1.33 -7.79 -7.82
N TYR A 120 -0.42 -8.57 -7.20
CA TYR A 120 0.25 -9.73 -7.80
C TYR A 120 -0.25 -11.06 -7.22
N TYR A 121 -1.51 -11.12 -6.83
CA TYR A 121 -2.12 -12.29 -6.19
C TYR A 121 -2.08 -13.56 -7.05
N ARG A 122 -2.02 -13.42 -8.37
CA ARG A 122 -1.85 -14.54 -9.31
C ARG A 122 -0.39 -14.93 -9.50
N GLU A 123 0.48 -13.92 -9.61
CA GLU A 123 1.89 -14.07 -9.91
C GLU A 123 2.70 -14.60 -8.72
N GLN A 124 2.29 -14.25 -7.50
CA GLN A 124 2.95 -14.68 -6.25
C GLN A 124 4.46 -14.43 -6.27
N LEU A 125 4.85 -13.16 -6.22
CA LEU A 125 6.25 -12.76 -6.30
C LEU A 125 7.03 -13.21 -5.05
N GLU A 126 8.10 -13.96 -5.26
CA GLU A 126 9.02 -14.42 -4.22
C GLU A 126 10.27 -13.53 -4.15
N PRO A 127 10.86 -13.33 -2.98
CA PRO A 127 12.14 -12.62 -2.88
C PRO A 127 13.28 -13.46 -3.51
N VAL A 128 14.21 -12.77 -4.15
CA VAL A 128 15.55 -13.29 -4.35
C VAL A 128 16.30 -13.06 -3.03
N PRO A 129 16.94 -14.04 -2.38
CA PRO A 129 17.56 -13.85 -1.07
C PRO A 129 18.81 -12.96 -1.16
N LEU A 130 18.55 -11.65 -1.37
CA LEU A 130 19.58 -10.63 -1.37
C LEU A 130 19.77 -10.07 0.06
N PRO A 131 20.98 -9.60 0.43
CA PRO A 131 21.25 -9.15 1.80
C PRO A 131 20.21 -8.21 2.39
N HIS A 132 19.77 -7.21 1.63
CA HIS A 132 18.75 -6.25 2.10
C HIS A 132 17.34 -6.84 2.24
N GLN A 133 17.08 -8.01 1.66
CA GLN A 133 15.80 -8.75 1.79
C GLN A 133 15.80 -9.69 2.99
N GLU A 134 16.98 -10.03 3.51
CA GLU A 134 17.17 -10.92 4.68
C GLU A 134 17.44 -10.13 5.97
N GLU A 135 17.72 -8.83 5.90
CA GLU A 135 17.95 -7.96 7.05
C GLU A 135 16.69 -7.93 7.97
N CYS A 136 16.85 -8.22 9.26
CA CYS A 136 15.76 -8.18 10.22
C CYS A 136 15.25 -6.75 10.45
N LEU A 137 16.16 -5.77 10.50
CA LEU A 137 15.85 -4.36 10.77
C LEU A 137 16.24 -3.47 9.58
N PRO A 138 15.56 -2.32 9.39
CA PRO A 138 15.90 -1.38 8.31
C PRO A 138 17.33 -0.83 8.39
N TYR A 139 17.88 -0.71 9.60
CA TYR A 139 19.19 -0.10 9.86
C TYR A 139 19.99 -0.96 10.85
N ALA A 140 20.90 -1.79 10.35
CA ALA A 140 21.70 -2.71 11.18
C ALA A 140 22.72 -1.99 12.10
N SER A 141 23.16 -0.80 11.73
CA SER A 141 24.22 -0.03 12.44
C SER A 141 23.75 1.36 12.83
N ALA A 142 22.47 1.55 13.12
CA ALA A 142 21.95 2.84 13.52
C ALA A 142 22.43 3.25 14.92
N PRO A 143 22.55 4.56 15.22
CA PRO A 143 22.82 5.06 16.55
C PRO A 143 21.70 4.66 17.53
N VAL A 144 22.01 4.68 18.82
CA VAL A 144 21.02 4.42 19.87
C VAL A 144 19.83 5.38 19.71
N PRO A 145 18.57 4.86 19.70
CA PRO A 145 17.39 5.69 19.56
C PRO A 145 17.30 6.74 20.68
N GLN A 146 17.06 8.00 20.32
CA GLN A 146 16.93 9.10 21.29
C GLN A 146 15.48 9.32 21.73
N ASP A 147 14.53 8.95 20.89
CA ASP A 147 13.10 9.12 21.12
C ASP A 147 12.29 8.01 20.41
N ASN A 148 10.96 8.09 20.48
CA ASN A 148 10.09 7.10 19.85
C ASN A 148 10.09 7.18 18.31
N LEU A 149 10.41 8.34 17.72
CA LEU A 149 10.54 8.44 16.27
C LEU A 149 11.77 7.67 15.78
N ASP A 150 12.89 7.76 16.48
CA ASP A 150 14.08 6.96 16.15
C ASP A 150 13.80 5.46 16.27
N LYS A 151 13.13 5.03 17.35
CA LYS A 151 12.73 3.63 17.53
C LYS A 151 11.81 3.15 16.40
N LEU A 152 10.84 3.97 16.00
CA LEU A 152 9.93 3.69 14.91
C LEU A 152 10.70 3.46 13.60
N ILE A 153 11.56 4.40 13.23
CA ILE A 153 12.34 4.34 11.97
C ILE A 153 13.26 3.11 11.98
N GLN A 154 13.88 2.79 13.10
CA GLN A 154 14.80 1.66 13.18
C GLN A 154 14.12 0.29 13.20
N SER A 155 12.83 0.21 13.58
CA SER A 155 12.15 -1.06 13.82
C SER A 155 11.06 -1.41 12.81
N ARG A 156 10.50 -0.44 12.07
CA ARG A 156 9.33 -0.69 11.19
C ARG A 156 9.68 -0.51 9.72
N ARG A 157 9.18 -1.41 8.89
CA ARG A 157 9.43 -1.43 7.43
C ARG A 157 8.40 -0.61 6.65
N MET A 158 7.16 -0.64 7.07
CA MET A 158 6.09 0.17 6.50
C MET A 158 5.43 0.97 7.60
N VAL A 159 5.30 2.27 7.39
CA VAL A 159 4.76 3.20 8.39
C VAL A 159 3.75 4.12 7.73
N PHE A 160 2.58 4.29 8.36
CA PHE A 160 1.60 5.30 8.00
C PHE A 160 1.50 6.33 9.12
N ILE A 161 1.72 7.59 8.77
CA ILE A 161 1.64 8.74 9.66
C ILE A 161 0.43 9.58 9.24
N PRO A 162 -0.61 9.66 10.05
CA PRO A 162 -1.75 10.54 9.80
C PRO A 162 -1.31 12.00 9.71
N ALA A 163 -1.88 12.72 8.75
CA ALA A 163 -1.70 14.15 8.61
C ALA A 163 -3.05 14.80 8.29
N ASP A 164 -3.49 15.69 9.16
CA ASP A 164 -4.72 16.44 8.95
C ASP A 164 -4.55 17.52 7.87
N ALA A 165 -5.69 17.97 7.35
CA ALA A 165 -5.71 19.16 6.51
C ALA A 165 -5.16 20.35 7.34
N PRO A 166 -4.39 21.27 6.73
CA PRO A 166 -3.91 22.45 7.44
C PRO A 166 -5.08 23.38 7.78
N ASP A 167 -5.08 23.94 8.99
CA ASP A 167 -6.11 24.87 9.48
C ASP A 167 -6.19 26.19 8.67
N ASN A 168 -5.17 26.47 7.87
CA ASN A 168 -5.05 27.72 7.14
C ASN A 168 -5.32 27.53 5.65
N LEU A 169 -6.45 28.06 5.18
CA LEU A 169 -6.87 28.12 3.77
C LEU A 169 -5.91 28.94 2.85
N ALA A 170 -4.86 29.56 3.39
CA ALA A 170 -3.88 30.34 2.62
C ALA A 170 -3.04 29.50 1.66
N TYR A 171 -3.07 28.17 1.78
CA TYR A 171 -2.34 27.25 0.92
C TYR A 171 -3.24 26.67 -0.17
N SER A 172 -2.64 26.34 -1.31
CA SER A 172 -3.33 25.63 -2.38
C SER A 172 -3.82 24.26 -1.91
N GLU A 173 -5.00 23.82 -2.35
CA GLU A 173 -5.51 22.46 -2.11
C GLU A 173 -4.54 21.35 -2.57
N LYS A 174 -3.57 21.69 -3.43
CA LYS A 174 -2.53 20.78 -3.92
C LYS A 174 -1.24 20.80 -3.07
N THR A 175 -1.32 21.33 -1.83
CA THR A 175 -0.21 21.37 -0.88
C THR A 175 -0.72 21.08 0.53
N ASN A 176 0.05 20.32 1.31
CA ASN A 176 -0.21 20.06 2.72
C ASN A 176 1.06 20.33 3.53
N ILE A 177 1.04 21.38 4.35
CA ILE A 177 2.20 21.78 5.16
C ILE A 177 2.50 20.75 6.25
N ASN A 178 1.48 20.09 6.82
CA ASN A 178 1.66 19.08 7.85
C ASN A 178 2.40 17.87 7.30
N GLU A 179 1.99 17.37 6.12
CA GLU A 179 2.74 16.32 5.44
C GLU A 179 4.16 16.76 5.08
N ALA A 180 4.38 18.00 4.62
CA ALA A 180 5.71 18.49 4.30
C ALA A 180 6.63 18.54 5.54
N ARG A 181 6.11 18.90 6.72
CA ARG A 181 6.83 18.89 7.99
C ARG A 181 7.19 17.46 8.41
N ILE A 182 6.25 16.53 8.30
CA ILE A 182 6.48 15.09 8.55
C ILE A 182 7.59 14.57 7.64
N VAL A 183 7.51 14.83 6.34
CA VAL A 183 8.53 14.43 5.35
C VAL A 183 9.91 14.99 5.71
N ALA A 184 10.00 16.29 5.98
CA ALA A 184 11.27 16.92 6.33
C ALA A 184 11.88 16.36 7.62
N THR A 185 11.04 16.03 8.60
CA THR A 185 11.48 15.39 9.85
C THR A 185 11.97 13.97 9.64
N LEU A 186 11.26 13.17 8.85
CA LEU A 186 11.72 11.83 8.47
C LEU A 186 13.08 11.88 7.75
N LEU A 187 13.23 12.80 6.81
CA LEU A 187 14.49 12.98 6.06
C LEU A 187 15.67 13.33 6.96
N GLU A 188 15.47 14.25 7.92
CA GLU A 188 16.48 14.60 8.92
C GLU A 188 16.90 13.38 9.75
N ARG A 189 15.93 12.58 10.22
CA ARG A 189 16.20 11.38 11.02
C ARG A 189 16.89 10.29 10.21
N ILE A 190 16.44 10.03 8.99
CA ILE A 190 17.07 9.07 8.08
C ILE A 190 18.51 9.48 7.77
N TYR A 191 18.75 10.76 7.47
CA TYR A 191 20.10 11.29 7.27
C TYR A 191 21.00 11.03 8.47
N ARG A 192 20.52 11.32 9.69
CA ARG A 192 21.28 11.07 10.92
C ARG A 192 21.61 9.58 11.10
N MET A 193 20.69 8.68 10.78
CA MET A 193 20.89 7.24 10.89
C MET A 193 21.82 6.67 9.83
N THR A 194 21.97 7.35 8.71
CA THR A 194 22.78 6.91 7.57
C THR A 194 23.95 7.84 7.27
N SER A 195 24.32 8.76 8.17
CA SER A 195 25.28 9.84 7.91
C SER A 195 26.60 9.38 7.32
N GLY A 196 27.10 8.20 7.71
CA GLY A 196 28.34 7.62 7.16
C GLY A 196 28.19 6.95 5.78
N THR A 197 26.96 6.70 5.32
CA THR A 197 26.66 5.97 4.07
C THR A 197 25.57 6.65 3.24
N PHE A 198 25.15 7.86 3.62
CA PHE A 198 24.09 8.59 2.95
C PHE A 198 24.48 8.92 1.50
N ASP A 199 23.60 8.53 0.57
CA ASP A 199 23.69 8.87 -0.85
C ASP A 199 22.33 9.45 -1.27
N ALA A 200 22.32 10.74 -1.66
CA ALA A 200 21.10 11.47 -2.03
C ALA A 200 20.30 10.80 -3.18
N TYR A 201 20.96 9.97 -3.99
CA TYR A 201 20.34 9.30 -5.14
C TYR A 201 19.95 7.85 -4.86
N LYS A 202 20.37 7.27 -3.74
CA LYS A 202 20.12 5.86 -3.41
C LYS A 202 19.37 5.68 -2.09
N THR A 203 19.71 6.49 -1.07
CA THR A 203 19.21 6.27 0.28
C THR A 203 17.72 6.57 0.39
N VAL A 204 17.28 7.75 -0.03
CA VAL A 204 15.89 8.17 0.17
C VAL A 204 15.32 8.93 -1.01
N GLY A 205 14.03 8.75 -1.25
CA GLY A 205 13.28 9.52 -2.22
C GLY A 205 11.88 9.83 -1.74
N VAL A 206 11.32 10.92 -2.24
CA VAL A 206 9.98 11.37 -1.88
C VAL A 206 9.07 11.36 -3.10
N ILE A 207 7.91 10.75 -2.95
CA ILE A 207 6.87 10.70 -3.97
C ILE A 207 5.72 11.59 -3.55
N VAL A 208 5.21 12.38 -4.49
CA VAL A 208 4.06 13.27 -4.30
C VAL A 208 3.11 13.20 -5.51
N PRO A 209 1.80 13.41 -5.35
CA PRO A 209 0.89 13.47 -6.48
C PRO A 209 0.94 14.82 -7.22
N TYR A 210 1.32 15.90 -6.53
CA TYR A 210 1.27 17.26 -7.06
C TYR A 210 2.63 17.96 -7.00
N ARG A 211 3.02 18.60 -8.10
CA ARG A 211 4.27 19.37 -8.17
C ARG A 211 4.35 20.53 -7.17
N ASN A 212 3.20 21.11 -6.79
CA ASN A 212 3.17 22.18 -5.80
C ASN A 212 3.68 21.70 -4.43
N GLN A 213 3.41 20.45 -4.06
CA GLN A 213 3.90 19.85 -2.81
C GLN A 213 5.43 19.72 -2.80
N ILE A 214 6.07 19.56 -3.96
CA ILE A 214 7.53 19.51 -4.06
C ILE A 214 8.16 20.81 -3.50
N ALA A 215 7.63 21.95 -3.91
CA ALA A 215 8.14 23.24 -3.43
C ALA A 215 7.93 23.43 -1.92
N MET A 216 6.78 22.96 -1.40
CA MET A 216 6.48 22.98 0.03
C MET A 216 7.47 22.12 0.82
N ILE A 217 7.68 20.89 0.40
CA ILE A 217 8.65 19.96 1.03
C ILE A 217 10.07 20.53 0.95
N ARG A 218 10.49 21.06 -0.20
CA ARG A 218 11.80 21.70 -0.34
C ARG A 218 12.04 22.84 0.65
N ARG A 219 11.01 23.64 0.91
CA ARG A 219 11.06 24.72 1.91
C ARG A 219 11.25 24.18 3.32
N GLU A 220 10.52 23.11 3.69
CA GLU A 220 10.66 22.50 5.02
C GLU A 220 12.02 21.78 5.18
N ILE A 221 12.55 21.16 4.13
CA ILE A 221 13.91 20.60 4.12
C ILE A 221 14.96 21.69 4.34
N ALA A 222 14.84 22.82 3.64
CA ALA A 222 15.80 23.93 3.78
C ALA A 222 15.87 24.46 5.23
N ARG A 223 14.77 24.42 5.97
CA ARG A 223 14.71 24.80 7.40
C ARG A 223 15.52 23.87 8.32
N LYS A 224 15.78 22.63 7.87
CA LYS A 224 16.60 21.67 8.63
C LYS A 224 18.11 21.97 8.56
N GLY A 225 18.54 22.78 7.59
CA GLY A 225 19.94 23.22 7.47
C GLY A 225 20.92 22.10 7.10
N ILE A 226 20.46 21.02 6.47
CA ILE A 226 21.28 19.87 6.04
C ILE A 226 21.48 19.96 4.51
N PRO A 227 22.67 20.35 4.02
CA PRO A 227 22.89 20.59 2.59
C PRO A 227 22.69 19.34 1.72
N GLU A 228 23.02 18.16 2.22
CA GLU A 228 22.92 16.89 1.50
C GLU A 228 21.46 16.56 1.12
N LEU A 229 20.49 16.97 1.93
CA LEU A 229 19.08 16.77 1.67
C LEU A 229 18.54 17.63 0.52
N ALA A 230 19.26 18.67 0.10
CA ALA A 230 18.87 19.48 -1.04
C ALA A 230 18.93 18.70 -2.37
N HIS A 231 19.71 17.65 -2.43
CA HIS A 231 19.96 16.85 -3.65
C HIS A 231 19.08 15.62 -3.78
N ILE A 232 18.27 15.27 -2.77
CA ILE A 232 17.38 14.12 -2.85
C ILE A 232 16.32 14.27 -3.96
N SER A 233 15.89 13.16 -4.49
CA SER A 233 14.82 13.12 -5.48
C SER A 233 13.46 13.32 -4.82
N ILE A 234 12.72 14.36 -5.24
CA ILE A 234 11.30 14.58 -4.89
C ILE A 234 10.55 14.74 -6.20
N ASP A 235 9.68 13.82 -6.56
CA ASP A 235 8.96 13.87 -7.84
C ASP A 235 7.62 13.13 -7.79
N THR A 236 6.89 13.15 -8.89
CA THR A 236 5.62 12.41 -9.01
C THR A 236 5.87 10.93 -9.27
N VAL A 237 4.81 10.11 -9.05
CA VAL A 237 4.87 8.66 -9.24
C VAL A 237 5.35 8.30 -10.64
N GLU A 238 4.84 9.01 -11.65
CA GLU A 238 5.15 8.78 -13.06
C GLU A 238 6.67 8.95 -13.33
N ARG A 239 7.32 9.89 -12.68
CA ARG A 239 8.75 10.12 -12.83
C ARG A 239 9.62 9.19 -11.99
N TYR A 240 9.03 8.57 -10.97
CA TYR A 240 9.70 7.55 -10.19
C TYR A 240 9.69 6.16 -10.85
N GLN A 241 8.87 5.96 -11.88
CA GLN A 241 8.85 4.71 -12.61
C GLN A 241 10.24 4.37 -13.17
N GLY A 242 10.65 3.09 -13.09
CA GLY A 242 12.01 2.65 -13.43
C GLY A 242 13.09 2.93 -12.37
N SER A 243 12.84 3.78 -11.37
CA SER A 243 13.80 4.09 -10.30
C SER A 243 13.50 3.30 -9.01
N GLN A 244 14.44 3.34 -8.05
CA GLN A 244 14.28 2.74 -6.72
C GLN A 244 15.12 3.49 -5.69
N ARG A 245 14.73 3.39 -4.40
CA ARG A 245 15.49 3.91 -3.26
C ARG A 245 15.45 2.90 -2.11
N ASP A 246 16.40 3.00 -1.21
CA ASP A 246 16.36 2.20 0.01
C ASP A 246 15.12 2.57 0.83
N VAL A 247 14.82 3.86 0.95
CA VAL A 247 13.65 4.40 1.62
C VAL A 247 12.82 5.24 0.67
N ILE A 248 11.51 5.00 0.64
CA ILE A 248 10.53 5.86 -0.05
C ILE A 248 9.64 6.51 1.01
N ILE A 249 9.39 7.80 0.84
CA ILE A 249 8.38 8.55 1.58
C ILE A 249 7.32 9.01 0.59
N TYR A 250 6.07 8.59 0.75
CA TYR A 250 4.97 9.02 -0.09
C TYR A 250 4.04 9.97 0.69
N SER A 251 4.00 11.23 0.28
CA SER A 251 3.08 12.26 0.78
C SER A 251 1.87 12.31 -0.14
N PHE A 252 0.70 11.90 0.33
CA PHE A 252 -0.52 11.81 -0.49
C PHE A 252 -1.12 13.16 -0.83
N THR A 253 -0.92 14.17 0.00
CA THR A 253 -1.28 15.59 -0.25
C THR A 253 -2.75 15.82 -0.59
N ILE A 254 -3.66 14.92 -0.22
CA ILE A 254 -5.11 15.06 -0.46
C ILE A 254 -5.81 15.67 0.75
N GLN A 255 -6.72 16.62 0.48
CA GLN A 255 -7.45 17.36 1.51
C GLN A 255 -8.98 17.23 1.35
N ASN A 256 -9.44 16.66 0.24
CA ASN A 256 -10.86 16.43 -0.03
C ASN A 256 -11.07 15.16 -0.88
N PHE A 257 -12.30 14.66 -0.89
CA PHE A 257 -12.67 13.42 -1.59
C PHE A 257 -12.53 13.52 -3.12
N SER A 258 -12.69 14.70 -3.70
CA SER A 258 -12.53 14.85 -5.16
C SER A 258 -11.10 14.58 -5.62
N GLN A 259 -10.12 14.85 -4.77
CA GLN A 259 -8.71 14.57 -5.07
C GLN A 259 -8.36 13.07 -5.00
N LEU A 260 -9.17 12.28 -4.31
CA LEU A 260 -8.99 10.83 -4.26
C LEU A 260 -9.10 10.21 -5.67
N ASN A 261 -10.00 10.73 -6.52
CA ASN A 261 -10.14 10.30 -7.91
C ASN A 261 -8.85 10.49 -8.72
N PHE A 262 -8.09 11.53 -8.42
CA PHE A 262 -6.78 11.74 -9.07
C PHE A 262 -5.73 10.71 -8.64
N LEU A 263 -5.73 10.30 -7.37
CA LEU A 263 -4.84 9.23 -6.91
C LEU A 263 -5.19 7.89 -7.56
N THR A 264 -6.49 7.62 -7.76
CA THR A 264 -7.01 6.33 -8.24
C THR A 264 -7.30 6.31 -9.74
N ALA A 265 -6.86 7.31 -10.50
CA ALA A 265 -7.19 7.46 -11.93
C ALA A 265 -6.70 6.30 -12.82
N ASN A 266 -5.69 5.55 -12.40
CA ASN A 266 -5.10 4.44 -13.14
C ASN A 266 -5.42 3.08 -12.51
N THR A 267 -6.71 2.84 -12.22
CA THR A 267 -7.20 1.56 -11.67
C THR A 267 -7.89 0.73 -12.76
N PHE A 268 -7.84 -0.59 -12.59
CA PHE A 268 -8.66 -1.52 -13.37
C PHE A 268 -9.06 -2.71 -12.51
N GLN A 269 -10.13 -3.38 -12.93
CA GLN A 269 -10.63 -4.59 -12.28
C GLN A 269 -9.97 -5.83 -12.88
N GLU A 270 -9.42 -6.70 -12.04
CA GLU A 270 -8.97 -8.03 -12.41
C GLU A 270 -9.56 -9.02 -11.42
N ASP A 271 -10.45 -9.92 -11.87
CA ASP A 271 -11.29 -10.77 -11.03
C ASP A 271 -12.05 -9.94 -9.96
N GLU A 272 -11.87 -10.28 -8.69
CA GLU A 272 -12.43 -9.56 -7.54
C GLU A 272 -11.52 -8.45 -6.99
N TYR A 273 -10.34 -8.27 -7.59
CA TYR A 273 -9.32 -7.31 -7.14
C TYR A 273 -9.34 -6.02 -7.96
N VAL A 274 -9.14 -4.91 -7.28
CA VAL A 274 -8.89 -3.61 -7.91
C VAL A 274 -7.39 -3.36 -7.93
N ILE A 275 -6.83 -3.29 -9.12
CA ILE A 275 -5.41 -3.01 -9.33
C ILE A 275 -5.22 -1.50 -9.47
N ASP A 276 -4.62 -0.87 -8.49
CA ASP A 276 -4.21 0.53 -8.54
C ASP A 276 -2.76 0.62 -9.03
N ARG A 277 -2.61 0.92 -10.31
CA ARG A 277 -1.30 0.99 -10.98
C ARG A 277 -0.40 2.06 -10.37
N LYS A 278 -0.98 3.20 -9.96
CA LYS A 278 -0.24 4.33 -9.39
C LYS A 278 0.30 3.99 -8.00
N LEU A 279 -0.54 3.44 -7.16
CA LEU A 279 -0.15 2.98 -5.82
C LEU A 279 0.86 1.83 -5.90
N ASN A 280 0.64 0.88 -6.81
CA ASN A 280 1.55 -0.23 -7.04
C ASN A 280 2.96 0.27 -7.40
N VAL A 281 3.06 1.21 -8.37
CA VAL A 281 4.35 1.81 -8.71
C VAL A 281 4.98 2.49 -7.49
N ALA A 282 4.24 3.29 -6.75
CA ALA A 282 4.78 4.03 -5.61
C ALA A 282 5.37 3.12 -4.53
N ILE A 283 4.62 2.09 -4.11
CA ILE A 283 5.04 1.14 -3.07
C ILE A 283 6.27 0.35 -3.54
N THR A 284 6.23 -0.14 -4.77
CA THR A 284 7.29 -1.00 -5.31
C THR A 284 8.61 -0.27 -5.62
N ARG A 285 8.71 1.04 -5.35
CA ARG A 285 10.00 1.78 -5.44
C ARG A 285 10.86 1.62 -4.20
N ALA A 286 10.28 1.23 -3.06
CA ALA A 286 11.00 1.05 -1.80
C ALA A 286 11.74 -0.29 -1.76
N ARG A 287 13.02 -0.25 -1.40
CA ARG A 287 13.82 -1.47 -1.21
C ARG A 287 13.75 -1.97 0.23
N LYS A 288 13.99 -1.09 1.20
CA LYS A 288 14.14 -1.42 2.61
C LYS A 288 13.03 -0.89 3.50
N GLN A 289 12.50 0.29 3.19
CA GLN A 289 11.51 0.94 4.06
C GLN A 289 10.59 1.87 3.27
N LEU A 290 9.32 1.95 3.72
CA LEU A 290 8.28 2.76 3.13
C LEU A 290 7.56 3.57 4.22
N PHE A 291 7.56 4.89 4.07
CA PHE A 291 6.75 5.81 4.87
C PHE A 291 5.64 6.41 4.02
N LEU A 292 4.45 6.45 4.57
CA LEU A 292 3.25 7.01 3.97
C LEU A 292 2.68 8.07 4.89
N THR A 293 2.28 9.22 4.37
CA THR A 293 1.61 10.26 5.16
C THR A 293 0.46 10.88 4.39
N GLY A 294 -0.66 11.13 5.05
CA GLY A 294 -1.86 11.71 4.47
C GLY A 294 -3.06 11.66 5.40
N ASN A 295 -4.20 12.12 4.92
CA ASN A 295 -5.45 12.11 5.68
C ASN A 295 -6.10 10.71 5.65
N PRO A 296 -6.15 9.98 6.77
CA PRO A 296 -6.67 8.61 6.81
C PRO A 296 -8.17 8.52 6.54
N GLN A 297 -8.95 9.56 6.85
CA GLN A 297 -10.40 9.56 6.61
C GLN A 297 -10.70 9.63 5.12
N ILE A 298 -9.97 10.48 4.39
CA ILE A 298 -10.15 10.61 2.93
C ILE A 298 -9.61 9.36 2.23
N LEU A 299 -8.40 8.92 2.57
CA LEU A 299 -7.78 7.72 2.00
C LEU A 299 -8.63 6.47 2.27
N GLY A 300 -9.16 6.33 3.48
CA GLY A 300 -9.97 5.19 3.89
C GLY A 300 -11.30 5.03 3.17
N ALA A 301 -11.76 6.06 2.46
CA ALA A 301 -12.95 5.97 1.59
C ALA A 301 -12.69 5.10 0.33
N ASN A 302 -11.43 4.84 -0.02
CA ASN A 302 -11.08 3.91 -1.09
C ASN A 302 -10.60 2.57 -0.50
N ILE A 303 -11.17 1.48 -1.00
CA ILE A 303 -10.92 0.13 -0.46
C ILE A 303 -9.44 -0.31 -0.51
N THR A 304 -8.70 0.10 -1.54
CA THR A 304 -7.28 -0.27 -1.68
C THR A 304 -6.42 0.46 -0.65
N PHE A 305 -6.64 1.76 -0.45
CA PHE A 305 -5.95 2.53 0.59
C PHE A 305 -6.37 2.10 2.00
N TYR A 306 -7.65 1.76 2.20
CA TYR A 306 -8.12 1.20 3.45
C TYR A 306 -7.38 -0.11 3.79
N LYS A 307 -7.31 -1.06 2.85
CA LYS A 307 -6.57 -2.32 3.00
C LYS A 307 -5.08 -2.08 3.29
N LEU A 308 -4.47 -1.08 2.63
CA LEU A 308 -3.07 -0.70 2.88
C LEU A 308 -2.87 -0.21 4.31
N MET A 309 -3.72 0.69 4.79
CA MET A 309 -3.63 1.22 6.16
C MET A 309 -3.86 0.11 7.20
N GLU A 310 -4.81 -0.81 6.96
CA GLU A 310 -5.03 -1.96 7.84
C GLU A 310 -3.84 -2.93 7.84
N TYR A 311 -3.27 -3.22 6.67
CA TYR A 311 -2.06 -4.03 6.58
C TYR A 311 -0.91 -3.41 7.41
N ILE A 312 -0.71 -2.10 7.29
CA ILE A 312 0.31 -1.37 8.05
C ILE A 312 -0.02 -1.39 9.55
N ARG A 313 -1.28 -1.25 9.93
CA ARG A 313 -1.72 -1.32 11.34
C ARG A 313 -1.44 -2.69 11.94
N MET A 314 -1.77 -3.77 11.25
CA MET A 314 -1.49 -5.15 11.69
C MET A 314 0.00 -5.43 11.85
N ASN A 315 0.86 -4.67 11.14
CA ASN A 315 2.32 -4.76 11.23
C ASN A 315 2.94 -3.68 12.14
N ASN A 316 2.16 -3.10 13.06
CA ASN A 316 2.61 -2.08 14.03
C ASN A 316 3.17 -0.79 13.41
N GLY A 317 2.81 -0.49 12.17
CA GLY A 317 3.33 0.67 11.46
C GLY A 317 2.37 1.85 11.44
N TYR A 318 1.12 1.72 11.89
CA TYR A 318 0.16 2.83 11.92
C TYR A 318 0.33 3.64 13.20
N ILE A 319 0.66 4.93 13.08
CA ILE A 319 0.98 5.79 14.21
C ILE A 319 -0.21 6.70 14.52
N GLN A 320 -0.67 6.66 15.75
CA GLN A 320 -1.72 7.57 16.27
C GLN A 320 -1.05 8.76 16.93
N THR A 321 -0.93 9.88 16.20
CA THR A 321 -0.31 11.10 16.72
C THR A 321 -0.74 12.29 15.85
N ASP A 322 -0.62 13.50 16.39
CA ASP A 322 -0.66 14.72 15.61
C ASP A 322 0.70 15.05 14.99
N THR A 323 0.70 15.97 14.04
CA THR A 323 1.92 16.37 13.32
C THR A 323 3.01 16.94 14.25
N ASP A 324 2.62 17.71 15.26
CA ASP A 324 3.59 18.36 16.15
C ASP A 324 4.25 17.37 17.09
N ALA A 325 3.47 16.46 17.69
CA ALA A 325 3.98 15.39 18.51
C ALA A 325 4.88 14.44 17.71
N PHE A 326 4.46 14.10 16.49
CA PHE A 326 5.30 13.29 15.58
C PHE A 326 6.65 13.97 15.31
N CYS A 327 6.64 15.24 14.93
CA CYS A 327 7.87 15.96 14.60
C CYS A 327 8.82 16.11 15.80
N ARG A 328 8.30 16.11 17.03
CA ARG A 328 9.11 16.09 18.27
C ARG A 328 9.57 14.70 18.69
N GLY A 329 9.00 13.63 18.13
CA GLY A 329 9.22 12.27 18.58
C GLY A 329 8.49 11.91 19.89
N ASP A 330 7.50 12.72 20.25
CA ASP A 330 6.74 12.64 21.50
C ASP A 330 5.37 11.98 21.23
N PHE A 331 5.38 10.70 20.95
CA PHE A 331 4.19 9.87 20.75
C PHE A 331 4.44 8.45 21.27
N ILE A 332 3.38 7.70 21.48
CA ILE A 332 3.47 6.33 21.99
C ILE A 332 3.58 5.35 20.80
N LEU A 333 4.57 4.48 20.84
CA LEU A 333 4.65 3.33 19.94
C LEU A 333 3.77 2.21 20.54
N LEU A 334 2.61 2.01 19.95
CA LEU A 334 1.77 0.89 20.28
C LEU A 334 2.30 -0.36 19.54
N GLU A 335 2.47 -1.46 20.27
CA GLU A 335 2.76 -2.75 19.65
C GLU A 335 1.44 -3.48 19.43
N TYR A 336 1.13 -3.74 18.18
CA TYR A 336 0.04 -4.64 17.82
C TYR A 336 0.52 -6.07 18.13
N MET A 337 -0.05 -6.71 19.12
CA MET A 337 0.19 -8.13 19.36
C MET A 337 -0.91 -8.94 18.66
N PRO A 338 -0.57 -9.83 17.73
CA PRO A 338 -1.53 -10.81 17.22
C PRO A 338 -2.05 -11.63 18.41
N GLY A 339 -3.34 -11.60 18.64
CA GLY A 339 -3.93 -12.17 19.85
C GLY A 339 -4.02 -11.17 21.03
N TRP A 340 -4.02 -9.89 20.72
CA TRP A 340 -4.15 -8.80 21.65
C TRP A 340 -5.37 -9.04 22.56
N ASP A 341 -5.06 -9.54 23.72
CA ASP A 341 -5.88 -9.23 24.87
C ASP A 341 -5.73 -7.73 25.03
N LEU A 342 -6.77 -6.96 24.73
CA LEU A 342 -6.91 -5.62 25.26
C LEU A 342 -6.87 -5.84 26.76
N GLN A 343 -5.63 -5.80 27.33
CA GLN A 343 -5.45 -6.13 28.71
C GLN A 343 -6.32 -5.20 29.52
N SER A 344 -7.07 -5.78 30.42
CA SER A 344 -7.96 -5.09 31.32
C SER A 344 -7.30 -3.93 32.10
N GLU A 345 -5.99 -3.83 32.05
CA GLU A 345 -5.20 -2.75 32.63
C GLU A 345 -5.42 -1.39 31.98
N ASN A 346 -5.62 -1.36 30.65
CA ASN A 346 -5.86 -0.12 29.91
C ASN A 346 -7.35 0.23 29.77
N TYR A 347 -8.21 -0.80 29.79
CA TYR A 347 -9.66 -0.65 29.70
C TYR A 347 -10.32 -1.62 30.71
N PRO A 348 -10.37 -1.25 31.99
CA PRO A 348 -10.94 -2.12 33.02
C PRO A 348 -12.40 -2.41 32.68
N LEU A 349 -12.76 -3.68 32.74
CA LEU A 349 -14.15 -4.11 32.63
C LEU A 349 -14.97 -3.49 33.77
N SER A 350 -16.25 -3.17 33.53
CA SER A 350 -17.12 -2.80 34.61
C SER A 350 -17.17 -3.97 35.62
N GLU A 351 -17.20 -3.68 36.93
CA GLU A 351 -17.24 -4.71 37.97
C GLU A 351 -18.37 -5.72 37.75
N ALA A 352 -19.52 -5.25 37.29
CA ALA A 352 -20.66 -6.11 37.02
C ALA A 352 -20.38 -7.10 35.86
N PHE A 353 -19.70 -6.66 34.80
CA PHE A 353 -19.36 -7.53 33.66
C PHE A 353 -18.24 -8.50 34.05
N ASP A 354 -17.22 -8.04 34.76
CA ASP A 354 -16.12 -8.88 35.21
C ASP A 354 -16.61 -9.96 36.21
N HIS A 355 -17.56 -9.61 37.09
CA HIS A 355 -18.19 -10.57 38.00
C HIS A 355 -19.02 -11.62 37.23
N ALA A 356 -19.87 -11.19 36.31
CA ALA A 356 -20.68 -12.09 35.48
C ALA A 356 -19.79 -13.01 34.59
N PHE A 357 -18.72 -12.45 34.05
CA PHE A 357 -17.78 -13.20 33.22
C PHE A 357 -17.00 -14.25 34.02
N ARG A 358 -16.52 -13.90 35.23
CA ARG A 358 -15.84 -14.86 36.12
C ARG A 358 -16.77 -16.00 36.50
N HIS A 359 -18.02 -15.72 36.77
CA HIS A 359 -19.02 -16.74 37.11
C HIS A 359 -19.21 -17.73 35.98
N ILE A 360 -19.34 -17.23 34.70
CA ILE A 360 -19.44 -18.08 33.53
C ILE A 360 -18.17 -18.93 33.35
N VAL A 361 -16.98 -18.35 33.56
CA VAL A 361 -15.71 -19.07 33.38
C VAL A 361 -15.50 -20.11 34.50
N GLU A 362 -15.89 -19.80 35.75
CA GLU A 362 -15.77 -20.71 36.86
C GLU A 362 -16.75 -21.89 36.78
N GLU A 363 -18.00 -21.64 36.36
CA GLU A 363 -18.97 -22.71 36.10
C GLU A 363 -18.53 -23.64 34.94
N ASN A 364 -17.79 -23.11 33.99
CA ASN A 364 -17.34 -23.83 32.81
C ASN A 364 -15.86 -24.26 32.85
N SER A 365 -15.22 -24.25 34.05
CA SER A 365 -13.82 -24.64 34.23
C SER A 365 -13.49 -26.07 33.79
N LYS A 366 -14.50 -26.89 33.48
CA LYS A 366 -14.39 -28.22 32.87
C LYS A 366 -14.29 -28.19 31.33
N ILE A 367 -14.58 -27.05 30.69
CA ILE A 367 -14.42 -26.90 29.26
C ILE A 367 -12.95 -26.67 28.99
N ASN A 368 -12.41 -27.70 28.57
CA ASN A 368 -11.05 -28.08 28.53
C ASN A 368 -10.11 -27.08 27.80
N LYS A 369 -8.94 -26.96 28.39
CA LYS A 369 -7.69 -26.40 27.91
C LYS A 369 -7.16 -27.03 26.61
N ASP A 370 -8.01 -27.56 25.72
CA ASP A 370 -7.58 -28.15 24.46
C ASP A 370 -7.37 -27.04 23.41
N GLU A 371 -6.10 -26.62 23.29
CA GLU A 371 -5.69 -25.62 22.29
C GLU A 371 -6.01 -26.04 20.85
N ALA A 372 -6.05 -27.32 20.54
CA ALA A 372 -6.36 -27.81 19.21
C ALA A 372 -7.83 -27.53 18.84
N ARG A 373 -8.74 -27.75 19.79
CA ARG A 373 -10.18 -27.49 19.65
C ARG A 373 -10.46 -25.99 19.53
N ASN A 374 -9.69 -25.17 20.24
CA ASN A 374 -9.76 -23.70 20.12
C ASN A 374 -9.26 -23.20 18.76
N ARG A 375 -8.21 -23.81 18.20
CA ARG A 375 -7.71 -23.47 16.87
C ARG A 375 -8.71 -23.85 15.78
N GLU A 376 -9.42 -24.93 15.93
CA GLU A 376 -10.45 -25.38 14.98
C GLU A 376 -11.62 -24.39 14.92
N LEU A 377 -12.07 -23.88 16.07
CA LEU A 377 -13.09 -22.82 16.15
C LEU A 377 -12.61 -21.46 15.62
N THR A 378 -11.31 -21.16 15.74
CA THR A 378 -10.73 -19.89 15.27
C THR A 378 -10.37 -19.91 13.79
N ALA A 379 -9.95 -21.06 13.26
CA ALA A 379 -9.46 -21.17 11.87
C ALA A 379 -10.56 -21.03 10.83
N TYR A 380 -11.80 -21.40 11.15
CA TYR A 380 -12.91 -21.44 10.19
C TYR A 380 -13.92 -20.30 10.34
N GLY A 381 -13.78 -19.41 11.32
CA GLY A 381 -14.55 -18.15 11.41
C GLY A 381 -16.07 -18.26 11.48
N ARG A 382 -16.63 -19.46 11.54
CA ARG A 382 -18.07 -19.71 11.55
C ARG A 382 -18.47 -20.59 12.73
N CYS A 383 -18.90 -19.93 13.80
CA CYS A 383 -19.60 -20.62 14.88
C CYS A 383 -21.07 -20.81 14.47
N ASP A 384 -21.57 -22.02 14.48
CA ASP A 384 -23.01 -22.29 14.39
C ASP A 384 -23.58 -22.46 15.80
N PHE A 385 -23.96 -21.34 16.40
CA PHE A 385 -24.55 -21.32 17.75
C PHE A 385 -25.95 -21.94 17.84
N ARG A 386 -26.55 -22.33 16.71
CA ARG A 386 -27.86 -23.01 16.68
C ARG A 386 -27.72 -24.53 16.65
N ASN A 387 -26.87 -25.02 15.78
CA ASN A 387 -26.78 -26.46 15.47
C ASN A 387 -25.48 -27.09 16.00
N GLY A 388 -24.44 -26.29 16.22
CA GLY A 388 -23.10 -26.80 16.47
C GLY A 388 -22.40 -27.29 15.19
N THR A 389 -21.27 -27.93 15.37
CA THR A 389 -20.54 -28.64 14.29
C THR A 389 -20.48 -30.13 14.62
N ASP A 390 -20.00 -30.97 13.69
CA ASP A 390 -19.84 -32.42 13.89
C ASP A 390 -18.98 -32.77 15.11
N THR A 391 -18.10 -31.86 15.54
CA THR A 391 -17.12 -32.07 16.63
C THR A 391 -17.42 -31.29 17.89
N VAL A 392 -18.20 -30.18 17.82
CA VAL A 392 -18.48 -29.28 18.94
C VAL A 392 -19.95 -28.88 18.96
N SER A 393 -20.63 -29.17 20.04
CA SER A 393 -22.05 -28.82 20.18
C SER A 393 -22.27 -27.31 20.23
N ALA A 394 -23.47 -26.83 19.88
CA ALA A 394 -23.83 -25.42 19.95
C ALA A 394 -23.59 -24.82 21.34
N TYR A 395 -23.89 -25.57 22.40
CA TYR A 395 -23.68 -25.15 23.79
C TYR A 395 -22.18 -24.98 24.10
N GLU A 396 -21.32 -25.92 23.70
CA GLU A 396 -19.88 -25.82 23.87
C GLU A 396 -19.29 -24.65 23.08
N GLN A 397 -19.81 -24.39 21.86
CA GLN A 397 -19.37 -23.24 21.05
C GLN A 397 -19.72 -21.91 21.74
N ILE A 398 -20.90 -21.76 22.30
CA ILE A 398 -21.30 -20.58 23.07
C ILE A 398 -20.34 -20.38 24.26
N GLN A 399 -20.03 -21.44 24.98
CA GLN A 399 -19.15 -21.37 26.14
C GLN A 399 -17.71 -21.00 25.74
N LEU A 400 -17.17 -21.61 24.69
CA LEU A 400 -15.84 -21.28 24.18
C LEU A 400 -15.80 -19.82 23.66
N TYR A 401 -16.84 -19.37 22.97
CA TYR A 401 -16.96 -17.99 22.54
C TYR A 401 -16.94 -17.03 23.71
N ASN A 402 -17.72 -17.28 24.75
CA ASN A 402 -17.75 -16.49 25.95
C ASN A 402 -16.37 -16.44 26.66
N CYS A 403 -15.69 -17.57 26.77
CA CYS A 403 -14.40 -17.64 27.47
C CYS A 403 -13.26 -16.93 26.72
N TYR A 404 -13.24 -16.99 25.37
CA TYR A 404 -12.09 -16.54 24.57
C TYR A 404 -12.33 -15.28 23.77
N TYR A 405 -13.59 -15.01 23.36
CA TYR A 405 -13.90 -13.90 22.44
C TYR A 405 -14.72 -12.78 23.06
N MET A 406 -15.69 -13.11 23.91
CA MET A 406 -16.63 -12.11 24.42
C MET A 406 -15.90 -11.00 25.22
N ARG A 407 -14.91 -11.37 26.00
CA ARG A 407 -14.12 -10.39 26.77
C ARG A 407 -13.37 -9.43 25.86
N ARG A 408 -12.78 -9.93 24.77
CA ARG A 408 -12.08 -9.11 23.77
C ARG A 408 -13.05 -8.19 23.04
N ALA A 409 -14.18 -8.73 22.57
CA ALA A 409 -15.22 -7.98 21.89
C ALA A 409 -15.78 -6.87 22.80
N TYR A 410 -16.04 -7.17 24.06
CA TYR A 410 -16.50 -6.17 25.02
C TYR A 410 -15.46 -5.08 25.28
N SER A 411 -14.20 -5.46 25.49
CA SER A 411 -13.12 -4.49 25.74
C SER A 411 -12.87 -3.61 24.51
N ALA A 412 -12.93 -4.17 23.30
CA ALA A 412 -12.80 -3.44 22.06
C ALA A 412 -13.97 -2.45 21.85
N ALA A 413 -15.20 -2.90 22.08
CA ALA A 413 -16.39 -2.06 21.99
C ALA A 413 -16.33 -0.93 23.03
N ARG A 414 -15.94 -1.24 24.26
CA ARG A 414 -15.79 -0.24 25.33
C ARG A 414 -14.73 0.80 24.98
N ALA A 415 -13.55 0.38 24.49
CA ALA A 415 -12.49 1.27 24.04
C ALA A 415 -12.97 2.19 22.91
N LEU A 416 -13.73 1.64 21.95
CA LEU A 416 -14.33 2.41 20.87
C LEU A 416 -15.31 3.47 21.38
N PHE A 417 -16.17 3.10 22.34
CA PHE A 417 -17.15 4.03 22.93
C PHE A 417 -16.49 5.08 23.83
N GLU A 418 -15.45 4.73 24.58
CA GLU A 418 -14.75 5.67 25.46
C GLU A 418 -13.89 6.66 24.65
N SER A 419 -13.19 6.22 23.61
CA SER A 419 -12.38 7.10 22.76
C SER A 419 -13.21 7.98 21.83
N ASN A 420 -14.41 7.54 21.42
CA ASN A 420 -15.30 8.29 20.53
C ASN A 420 -16.58 8.79 21.21
N GLY A 421 -16.68 8.67 22.54
CA GLY A 421 -17.90 8.86 23.29
C GLY A 421 -18.56 10.22 23.10
N GLY A 422 -17.79 11.29 23.01
CA GLY A 422 -18.31 12.64 22.78
C GLY A 422 -19.04 12.76 21.44
N TRP A 423 -18.47 12.21 20.38
CA TRP A 423 -19.06 12.23 19.04
C TRP A 423 -20.28 11.31 18.95
N LEU A 424 -20.14 10.08 19.42
CA LEU A 424 -21.21 9.07 19.34
C LEU A 424 -22.43 9.47 20.17
N PHE A 425 -22.24 9.96 21.39
CA PHE A 425 -23.33 10.47 22.24
C PHE A 425 -23.98 11.74 21.66
N SER A 426 -23.20 12.60 21.01
CA SER A 426 -23.74 13.78 20.31
C SER A 426 -24.57 13.37 19.12
N ALA A 427 -24.11 12.41 18.30
CA ALA A 427 -24.86 11.87 17.18
C ALA A 427 -26.17 11.19 17.62
N VAL A 428 -26.12 10.37 18.68
CA VAL A 428 -27.30 9.66 19.20
C VAL A 428 -28.32 10.61 19.84
N ARG A 429 -27.90 11.67 20.54
CA ARG A 429 -28.82 12.69 21.12
C ARG A 429 -29.66 13.43 20.09
N ASN A 430 -29.17 13.54 18.87
CA ASN A 430 -29.86 14.24 17.79
C ASN A 430 -30.84 13.35 17.00
N LEU A 431 -30.94 12.06 17.33
CA LEU A 431 -31.84 11.13 16.70
C LEU A 431 -33.13 10.98 17.51
N SER A 432 -34.26 11.29 16.89
CA SER A 432 -35.57 10.99 17.46
C SER A 432 -35.95 9.56 17.09
N GLY A 433 -35.82 8.62 18.04
CA GLY A 433 -36.22 7.23 17.81
C GLY A 433 -35.32 6.20 18.51
N ARG A 434 -35.53 4.92 18.18
CA ARG A 434 -34.70 3.83 18.68
C ARG A 434 -33.43 3.74 17.82
N VAL A 435 -32.28 3.73 18.48
CA VAL A 435 -30.99 3.45 17.85
C VAL A 435 -30.74 1.95 17.95
N VAL A 436 -30.53 1.31 16.82
CA VAL A 436 -30.17 -0.09 16.73
C VAL A 436 -28.74 -0.17 16.25
N PHE A 437 -27.87 -0.75 17.07
CA PHE A 437 -26.51 -1.10 16.66
C PHE A 437 -26.56 -2.46 15.98
N CYS A 438 -26.16 -2.53 14.74
CA CYS A 438 -25.98 -3.80 14.02
C CYS A 438 -24.48 -4.09 13.98
N ASP A 439 -24.10 -5.26 14.48
CA ASP A 439 -22.79 -5.86 14.21
C ASP A 439 -22.90 -6.55 12.84
N LEU A 440 -22.05 -6.16 11.92
CA LEU A 440 -22.02 -6.66 10.53
C LEU A 440 -20.93 -7.71 10.37
#